data_249637970e6a1c8ba3de1b4b4c285af9
#
_entry.id   249637970e6a1c8ba3de1b4b4c285af9
#
_cell.length_a   1.000
_cell.length_b   1.000
_cell.length_c   1.000
_cell.angle_alpha   90.00
_cell.angle_beta   90.00
_cell.angle_gamma   90.00
#
_symmetry.space_group_name_H-M   'P 1'
#
loop_
_entity.id
_entity.type
_entity.pdbx_description
1 polymer ?
#
loop_
_entity_poly.entity_id
_entity_poly.type
_entity_poly.pdbx_seq_one_letter_code
_entity_poly.pdbx_strand_id
1 'polypeptide(L)'
;ITAGVSRAKGKDTVHDLLAWDGCPDVIEWLRHQPLIHKDSNHIMVHAGIPPNWNIDDAVAYAEEVETCLRGNRYKDFLAAMYGNEPRHWDSQLTGMARLRLITNYLTRLRFCKSD
;
A
#
# COMPACT_ATOMS: atom_id res chain seq x y z
N ILE A 1 3.87 2.62 -12.81
CA ILE A 1 4.26 2.61 -14.23
C ILE A 1 3.03 2.36 -15.10
N THR A 2 2.36 1.23 -14.95
CA THR A 2 1.24 0.85 -15.83
C THR A 2 0.02 1.76 -15.70
N ALA A 3 -0.13 2.43 -14.55
CA ALA A 3 -1.22 3.39 -14.34
C ALA A 3 -0.96 4.76 -14.99
N GLY A 4 0.22 4.94 -15.62
CA GLY A 4 0.59 6.20 -16.26
C GLY A 4 1.10 7.26 -15.30
N VAL A 5 1.36 6.90 -14.03
CA VAL A 5 1.78 7.82 -12.97
C VAL A 5 3.29 8.09 -13.02
N SER A 6 4.08 7.08 -13.39
CA SER A 6 5.53 7.23 -13.47
C SER A 6 6.08 6.43 -14.65
N ARG A 7 7.33 6.72 -15.03
CA ARG A 7 8.01 6.02 -16.11
C ARG A 7 8.89 4.91 -15.53
N ALA A 8 9.12 3.88 -16.34
CA ALA A 8 10.05 2.81 -15.99
C ALA A 8 11.47 3.40 -15.89
N LYS A 9 12.21 2.94 -14.88
CA LYS A 9 13.61 3.32 -14.65
C LYS A 9 14.52 2.23 -15.19
N GLY A 10 15.77 2.57 -15.48
CA GLY A 10 16.73 1.61 -16.02
C GLY A 10 16.98 0.39 -15.14
N LYS A 11 16.82 0.54 -13.82
CA LYS A 11 16.95 -0.56 -12.85
C LYS A 11 15.71 -1.44 -12.70
N ASP A 12 14.58 -1.04 -13.29
CA ASP A 12 13.35 -1.82 -13.23
C ASP A 12 13.50 -3.06 -14.12
N THR A 13 13.02 -4.19 -13.64
CA THR A 13 13.18 -5.49 -14.29
C THR A 13 11.85 -6.06 -14.80
N VAL A 14 10.87 -5.20 -15.04
CA VAL A 14 9.49 -5.59 -15.38
C VAL A 14 9.12 -5.24 -16.83
N HIS A 15 10.13 -4.99 -17.69
CA HIS A 15 9.88 -4.55 -19.06
C HIS A 15 9.05 -5.56 -19.85
N ASP A 16 9.32 -6.86 -19.69
CA ASP A 16 8.57 -7.90 -20.40
C ASP A 16 7.10 -7.91 -19.95
N LEU A 17 6.85 -7.74 -18.66
CA LEU A 17 5.49 -7.63 -18.13
C LEU A 17 4.77 -6.39 -18.67
N LEU A 18 5.46 -5.25 -18.69
CA LEU A 18 4.88 -4.00 -19.19
C LEU A 18 4.50 -4.08 -20.65
N ALA A 19 5.25 -4.84 -21.44
CA ALA A 19 5.01 -5.02 -22.87
C ALA A 19 3.97 -6.10 -23.18
N TRP A 20 3.57 -6.90 -22.20
CA TRP A 20 2.62 -7.99 -22.39
C TRP A 20 1.19 -7.47 -22.48
N ASP A 21 0.42 -8.03 -23.42
CA ASP A 21 -0.97 -7.61 -23.66
C ASP A 21 -1.88 -7.87 -22.46
N GLY A 22 -1.57 -8.87 -21.62
CA GLY A 22 -2.31 -9.18 -20.40
C GLY A 22 -1.96 -8.30 -19.20
N CYS A 23 -1.00 -7.37 -19.33
CA CYS A 23 -0.57 -6.53 -18.21
C CYS A 23 -1.71 -5.72 -17.58
N PRO A 24 -2.59 -5.06 -18.35
CA PRO A 24 -3.70 -4.32 -17.75
C PRO A 24 -4.61 -5.20 -16.87
N ASP A 25 -4.86 -6.44 -17.28
CA ASP A 25 -5.68 -7.37 -16.49
C ASP A 25 -4.99 -7.78 -15.19
N VAL A 26 -3.69 -8.01 -15.23
CA VAL A 26 -2.89 -8.33 -14.03
C VAL A 26 -2.89 -7.15 -13.07
N ILE A 27 -2.73 -5.93 -13.55
CA ILE A 27 -2.75 -4.73 -12.71
C ILE A 27 -4.14 -4.53 -12.10
N GLU A 28 -5.20 -4.75 -12.88
CA GLU A 28 -6.55 -4.70 -12.34
C GLU A 28 -6.76 -5.73 -11.23
N TRP A 29 -6.24 -6.93 -11.40
CA TRP A 29 -6.28 -7.97 -10.38
C TRP A 29 -5.47 -7.56 -9.14
N LEU A 30 -4.25 -7.04 -9.32
CA LEU A 30 -3.36 -6.68 -8.21
C LEU A 30 -3.96 -5.59 -7.32
N ARG A 31 -4.56 -4.55 -7.91
CA ARG A 31 -5.11 -3.46 -7.11
C ARG A 31 -6.32 -3.86 -6.28
N HIS A 32 -6.88 -5.03 -6.52
CA HIS A 32 -7.98 -5.59 -5.74
C HIS A 32 -7.50 -6.55 -4.65
N GLN A 33 -6.19 -6.79 -4.53
CA GLN A 33 -5.65 -7.69 -3.51
C GLN A 33 -5.56 -7.00 -2.16
N PRO A 34 -5.71 -7.75 -1.05
CA PRO A 34 -5.62 -7.16 0.28
C PRO A 34 -4.18 -6.83 0.66
N LEU A 35 -4.00 -5.79 1.49
CA LEU A 35 -2.71 -5.47 2.09
C LEU A 35 -2.42 -6.35 3.31
N ILE A 36 -3.45 -6.80 4.01
CA ILE A 36 -3.35 -7.73 5.12
C ILE A 36 -4.25 -8.91 4.81
N HIS A 37 -3.73 -10.11 4.94
CA HIS A 37 -4.51 -11.33 4.87
C HIS A 37 -4.63 -11.92 6.27
N LYS A 38 -5.84 -12.15 6.74
CA LYS A 38 -6.12 -12.69 8.07
C LYS A 38 -6.99 -13.92 7.96
N ASP A 39 -6.56 -15.01 8.59
CA ASP A 39 -7.41 -16.17 8.84
C ASP A 39 -7.63 -16.34 10.34
N SER A 40 -8.19 -17.49 10.79
CA SER A 40 -8.54 -17.69 12.20
C SER A 40 -7.33 -17.67 13.14
N ASN A 41 -6.12 -18.02 12.66
CA ASN A 41 -4.94 -18.20 13.50
C ASN A 41 -3.75 -17.37 13.05
N HIS A 42 -3.78 -16.78 11.86
CA HIS A 42 -2.62 -16.12 11.26
C HIS A 42 -3.01 -14.80 10.65
N ILE A 43 -2.04 -13.89 10.64
CA ILE A 43 -2.14 -12.62 9.92
C ILE A 43 -0.87 -12.47 9.07
N MET A 44 -1.04 -12.11 7.80
CA MET A 44 0.06 -11.91 6.88
C MET A 44 0.09 -10.47 6.40
N VAL A 45 1.27 -9.87 6.45
CA VAL A 45 1.52 -8.51 5.99
C VAL A 45 2.91 -8.46 5.38
N HIS A 46 3.12 -7.56 4.42
CA HIS A 46 4.39 -7.51 3.68
C HIS A 46 5.59 -7.17 4.57
N ALA A 47 5.47 -6.15 5.42
CA ALA A 47 6.59 -5.71 6.27
C ALA A 47 6.28 -5.83 7.77
N GLY A 48 5.29 -5.13 8.27
CA GLY A 48 4.98 -5.19 9.69
C GLY A 48 3.78 -4.35 10.08
N ILE A 49 3.44 -4.43 11.35
CA ILE A 49 2.36 -3.66 11.98
C ILE A 49 3.00 -2.85 13.10
N PRO A 50 2.82 -1.51 13.13
CA PRO A 50 3.42 -0.71 14.18
C PRO A 50 2.85 -1.08 15.56
N PRO A 51 3.65 -0.94 16.63
CA PRO A 51 3.25 -1.42 17.96
C PRO A 51 2.08 -0.65 18.57
N ASN A 52 1.78 0.54 18.09
CA ASN A 52 0.66 1.33 18.58
C ASN A 52 -0.68 0.97 17.92
N TRP A 53 -0.71 0.01 17.02
CA TRP A 53 -1.93 -0.53 16.44
C TRP A 53 -2.20 -1.93 16.98
N ASN A 54 -3.45 -2.25 17.29
CA ASN A 54 -3.83 -3.65 17.47
C ASN A 54 -4.17 -4.26 16.09
N ILE A 55 -4.44 -5.57 16.07
CA ILE A 55 -4.71 -6.27 14.82
C ILE A 55 -5.97 -5.75 14.14
N ASP A 56 -7.02 -5.47 14.90
CA ASP A 56 -8.27 -4.96 14.35
C ASP A 56 -8.09 -3.57 13.75
N ASP A 57 -7.30 -2.71 14.40
CA ASP A 57 -6.94 -1.39 13.86
C ASP A 57 -6.18 -1.54 12.55
N ALA A 58 -5.18 -2.43 12.52
CA ALA A 58 -4.37 -2.65 11.33
C ALA A 58 -5.22 -3.10 10.14
N VAL A 59 -6.15 -4.02 10.37
CA VAL A 59 -7.05 -4.50 9.32
C VAL A 59 -7.95 -3.36 8.83
N ALA A 60 -8.51 -2.56 9.74
CA ALA A 60 -9.37 -1.44 9.38
C ALA A 60 -8.60 -0.39 8.55
N TYR A 61 -7.38 -0.07 8.95
CA TYR A 61 -6.55 0.90 8.22
C TYR A 61 -6.12 0.35 6.85
N ALA A 62 -5.79 -0.94 6.78
CA ALA A 62 -5.49 -1.58 5.50
C ALA A 62 -6.69 -1.49 4.55
N GLU A 63 -7.90 -1.68 5.06
CA GLU A 63 -9.11 -1.56 4.25
C GLU A 63 -9.32 -0.16 3.68
N GLU A 64 -8.91 0.89 4.39
CA GLU A 64 -8.97 2.25 3.85
C GLU A 64 -8.14 2.37 2.58
N VAL A 65 -6.91 1.84 2.59
CA VAL A 65 -6.03 1.87 1.41
C VAL A 65 -6.58 0.95 0.31
N GLU A 66 -7.01 -0.25 0.68
CA GLU A 66 -7.58 -1.21 -0.27
C GLU A 66 -8.79 -0.63 -0.98
N THR A 67 -9.67 0.06 -0.26
CA THR A 67 -10.84 0.72 -0.83
C THR A 67 -10.42 1.78 -1.86
N CYS A 68 -9.39 2.56 -1.55
CA CYS A 68 -8.87 3.55 -2.50
C CYS A 68 -8.29 2.89 -3.75
N LEU A 69 -7.53 1.80 -3.59
CA LEU A 69 -6.94 1.08 -4.72
C LEU A 69 -8.00 0.45 -5.62
N ARG A 70 -9.11 0.01 -5.05
CA ARG A 70 -10.22 -0.61 -5.81
C ARG A 70 -11.13 0.43 -6.46
N GLY A 71 -11.07 1.67 -5.99
CA GLY A 71 -11.95 2.74 -6.45
C GLY A 71 -11.38 3.53 -7.62
N ASN A 72 -12.11 4.56 -8.03
CA ASN A 72 -11.76 5.40 -9.17
C ASN A 72 -10.55 6.30 -8.92
N ARG A 73 -10.16 6.51 -7.66
CA ARG A 73 -9.07 7.40 -7.28
C ARG A 73 -7.74 6.67 -7.05
N TYR A 74 -7.63 5.43 -7.49
CA TYR A 74 -6.39 4.67 -7.26
C TYR A 74 -5.17 5.34 -7.90
N LYS A 75 -5.33 5.99 -9.04
CA LYS A 75 -4.22 6.71 -9.70
C LYS A 75 -3.75 7.91 -8.89
N ASP A 76 -4.68 8.64 -8.29
CA ASP A 76 -4.34 9.76 -7.39
C ASP A 76 -3.52 9.26 -6.20
N PHE A 77 -3.94 8.15 -5.61
CA PHE A 77 -3.20 7.54 -4.51
C PHE A 77 -1.82 7.07 -4.95
N LEU A 78 -1.70 6.39 -6.09
CA LEU A 78 -0.41 5.92 -6.60
C LEU A 78 0.54 7.10 -6.86
N ALA A 79 0.03 8.22 -7.35
CA ALA A 79 0.84 9.42 -7.53
C ALA A 79 1.33 10.00 -6.21
N ALA A 80 0.58 9.84 -5.13
CA ALA A 80 0.88 10.42 -3.82
C ALA A 80 1.57 9.45 -2.85
N MET A 81 1.65 8.17 -3.18
CA MET A 81 2.05 7.14 -2.19
C MET A 81 3.53 7.15 -1.84
N TYR A 82 4.39 7.66 -2.71
CA TYR A 82 5.82 7.70 -2.43
C TYR A 82 6.16 8.89 -1.54
N GLY A 83 7.05 8.63 -0.58
CA GLY A 83 7.49 9.63 0.37
C GLY A 83 7.55 9.05 1.77
N ASN A 84 8.25 9.74 2.66
CA ASN A 84 8.47 9.29 4.04
C ASN A 84 7.69 10.10 5.07
N GLU A 85 6.98 11.12 4.63
CA GLU A 85 6.18 11.96 5.52
C GLU A 85 4.69 11.68 5.34
N PRO A 86 3.89 11.71 6.39
CA PRO A 86 4.30 11.86 7.78
C PRO A 86 5.00 10.59 8.31
N ARG A 87 5.78 10.73 9.39
CA ARG A 87 6.53 9.60 9.99
C ARG A 87 5.85 9.03 11.22
N HIS A 88 4.98 9.78 11.85
CA HIS A 88 4.32 9.39 13.09
C HIS A 88 2.83 9.29 12.89
N TRP A 89 2.28 8.20 13.39
CA TRP A 89 0.84 7.96 13.33
C TRP A 89 0.08 8.92 14.23
N ASP A 90 -0.99 9.47 13.69
CA ASP A 90 -1.97 10.26 14.41
C ASP A 90 -3.35 9.84 13.90
N SER A 91 -4.24 9.44 14.78
CA SER A 91 -5.59 9.02 14.40
C SER A 91 -6.40 10.14 13.73
N GLN A 92 -5.96 11.39 13.87
CA GLN A 92 -6.61 12.53 13.22
C GLN A 92 -6.13 12.78 11.79
N LEU A 93 -5.10 12.06 11.32
CA LEU A 93 -4.66 12.16 9.93
C LEU A 93 -5.78 11.80 8.98
N THR A 94 -5.86 12.53 7.85
CA THR A 94 -6.86 12.32 6.81
C THR A 94 -6.24 12.41 5.43
N GLY A 95 -6.98 11.99 4.40
CA GLY A 95 -6.59 12.12 3.01
C GLY A 95 -5.39 11.27 2.61
N MET A 96 -4.65 11.73 1.62
CA MET A 96 -3.52 10.97 1.06
C MET A 96 -2.36 10.82 2.05
N ALA A 97 -2.15 11.78 2.96
CA ALA A 97 -1.11 11.65 3.99
C ALA A 97 -1.38 10.44 4.89
N ARG A 98 -2.63 10.24 5.27
CA ARG A 98 -3.05 9.08 6.08
C ARG A 98 -2.83 7.78 5.33
N LEU A 99 -3.27 7.71 4.08
CA LEU A 99 -3.13 6.51 3.26
C LEU A 99 -1.66 6.17 2.99
N ARG A 100 -0.83 7.19 2.76
CA ARG A 100 0.61 7.01 2.57
C ARG A 100 1.27 6.42 3.80
N LEU A 101 0.95 6.94 4.98
CA LEU A 101 1.55 6.44 6.22
C LEU A 101 1.13 4.99 6.51
N ILE A 102 -0.15 4.67 6.33
CA ILE A 102 -0.62 3.29 6.47
C ILE A 102 0.15 2.37 5.53
N THR A 103 0.27 2.75 4.26
CA THR A 103 0.99 1.97 3.26
C THR A 103 2.45 1.78 3.65
N ASN A 104 3.12 2.86 4.10
CA ASN A 104 4.52 2.79 4.49
C ASN A 104 4.74 1.85 5.67
N TYR A 105 3.87 1.87 6.67
CA TYR A 105 3.98 0.94 7.79
C TYR A 105 3.81 -0.51 7.33
N LEU A 106 2.78 -0.80 6.56
CA LEU A 106 2.48 -2.18 6.17
C LEU A 106 3.47 -2.76 5.16
N THR A 107 4.13 -1.91 4.37
CA THR A 107 5.00 -2.38 3.29
C THR A 107 6.48 -2.07 3.48
N ARG A 108 6.85 -1.14 4.38
CA ARG A 108 8.22 -0.65 4.49
C ARG A 108 8.78 -0.64 5.92
N LEU A 109 7.99 -1.01 6.92
CA LEU A 109 8.42 -1.02 8.31
C LEU A 109 9.59 -1.99 8.49
N ARG A 110 10.71 -1.51 9.05
CA ARG A 110 11.89 -2.33 9.33
C ARG A 110 12.23 -2.34 10.81
N PHE A 111 12.27 -1.15 11.42
CA PHE A 111 12.56 -0.96 12.82
C PHE A 111 11.58 0.01 13.43
N CYS A 112 11.28 -0.18 14.70
CA CYS A 112 10.45 0.75 15.46
C CYS A 112 10.96 0.81 16.90
N LYS A 113 10.71 1.94 17.56
CA LYS A 113 11.02 2.10 18.98
C LYS A 113 9.85 1.57 19.79
N SER A 114 10.17 1.09 20.99
CA SER A 114 9.16 0.50 21.88
C SER A 114 8.31 1.54 22.62
N ASP A 115 8.72 2.79 22.58
CA ASP A 115 8.03 3.88 23.31
C ASP A 115 7.16 4.76 22.40
#